data_458cec15eb8301f617746b71be3d9474
#
_entry.id   458cec15eb8301f617746b71be3d9474
#
_cell.length_a   1.000
_cell.length_b   1.000
_cell.length_c   1.000
_cell.angle_alpha   90.00
_cell.angle_beta   90.00
_cell.angle_gamma   90.00
#
_symmetry.space_group_name_H-M   'P 1'
#
loop_
_entity.id
_entity.type
_entity.pdbx_description
1 polymer ?
#
loop_
_entity_poly.entity_id
_entity_poly.type
_entity_poly.pdbx_seq_one_letter_code
_entity_poly.pdbx_strand_id
1 'polypeptide(L)'
;MPNFSADYFIHAANILLLVAYSVRDILWLRLFAVAASVMSIPYFLLQPTTLWAPLGWTVVFAGINLLQSWRLFMERQPVKLTAEEEEVRRLLFKDLPPRKVLQVLSIGSWVTAERGERMIKSGTVPDAVALILSGKVRVTRDEHVVGVMGAGQLVGSALILSGVQADVEAVVEDPVRAMRWQVGTLEKYLEANPDTRAAMQRHLARDLAAKVEHLASD
;
A
#
# COMPACT_ATOMS: atom_id res chain seq x y z
N MET A 1 14.49 -56.97 16.45
CA MET A 1 14.53 -55.51 16.32
C MET A 1 13.44 -55.13 15.31
N PRO A 2 12.54 -54.21 15.59
CA PRO A 2 11.56 -53.82 14.58
C PRO A 2 12.32 -53.28 13.38
N ASN A 3 12.13 -53.91 12.22
CA ASN A 3 12.67 -53.42 10.95
C ASN A 3 11.98 -52.09 10.65
N PHE A 4 12.72 -50.99 10.75
CA PHE A 4 12.23 -49.68 10.40
C PHE A 4 12.07 -49.68 8.89
N SER A 5 10.84 -49.89 8.40
CA SER A 5 10.58 -49.97 6.95
C SER A 5 10.56 -48.55 6.41
N ALA A 6 11.23 -48.36 5.25
CA ALA A 6 11.25 -47.08 4.53
C ALA A 6 9.82 -46.55 4.24
N ASP A 7 8.84 -47.46 4.19
CA ASP A 7 7.43 -47.14 3.93
C ASP A 7 6.80 -46.22 4.95
N TYR A 8 7.29 -46.19 6.20
CA TYR A 8 6.79 -45.23 7.20
C TYR A 8 7.00 -43.79 6.78
N PHE A 9 8.11 -43.48 6.08
CA PHE A 9 8.39 -42.15 5.61
C PHE A 9 7.42 -41.68 4.52
N ILE A 10 7.07 -42.57 3.58
CA ILE A 10 6.12 -42.22 2.50
C ILE A 10 4.70 -42.12 3.06
N HIS A 11 4.31 -42.94 4.03
CA HIS A 11 3.01 -42.81 4.69
C HIS A 11 2.91 -41.48 5.47
N ALA A 12 3.95 -41.11 6.22
CA ALA A 12 4.00 -39.84 6.93
C ALA A 12 3.94 -38.64 5.96
N ALA A 13 4.67 -38.70 4.83
CA ALA A 13 4.59 -37.69 3.78
C ALA A 13 3.18 -37.54 3.21
N ASN A 14 2.51 -38.67 2.92
CA ASN A 14 1.13 -38.65 2.41
C ASN A 14 0.13 -38.06 3.42
N ILE A 15 0.29 -38.33 4.72
CA ILE A 15 -0.52 -37.74 5.78
C ILE A 15 -0.30 -36.21 5.81
N LEU A 16 0.95 -35.73 5.70
CA LEU A 16 1.25 -34.31 5.62
C LEU A 16 0.62 -33.66 4.39
N LEU A 17 0.61 -34.33 3.24
CA LEU A 17 -0.08 -33.84 2.04
C LEU A 17 -1.60 -33.77 2.24
N LEU A 18 -2.19 -34.77 2.89
CA LEU A 18 -3.61 -34.75 3.22
C LEU A 18 -3.97 -33.57 4.12
N VAL A 19 -3.14 -33.30 5.12
CA VAL A 19 -3.28 -32.11 5.98
C VAL A 19 -3.10 -30.84 5.14
N ALA A 20 -2.09 -30.78 4.27
CA ALA A 20 -1.86 -29.65 3.39
C ALA A 20 -3.11 -29.27 2.59
N TYR A 21 -3.75 -30.25 1.95
CA TYR A 21 -4.96 -30.02 1.14
C TYR A 21 -6.21 -29.68 1.97
N SER A 22 -6.19 -29.93 3.27
CA SER A 22 -7.29 -29.60 4.18
C SER A 22 -7.19 -28.16 4.71
N VAL A 23 -6.02 -27.51 4.58
CA VAL A 23 -5.78 -26.16 5.08
C VAL A 23 -6.23 -25.12 4.05
N ARG A 24 -6.96 -24.09 4.51
CA ARG A 24 -7.42 -22.98 3.64
C ARG A 24 -6.35 -21.93 3.36
N ASP A 25 -5.34 -21.82 4.20
CA ASP A 25 -4.28 -20.84 4.06
C ASP A 25 -3.18 -21.36 3.12
N ILE A 26 -2.92 -20.63 2.04
CA ILE A 26 -1.95 -20.99 0.99
C ILE A 26 -0.53 -21.12 1.55
N LEU A 27 -0.14 -20.32 2.55
CA LEU A 27 1.20 -20.42 3.14
C LEU A 27 1.37 -21.75 3.88
N TRP A 28 0.40 -22.12 4.72
CA TRP A 28 0.42 -23.39 5.44
C TRP A 28 0.35 -24.59 4.49
N LEU A 29 -0.48 -24.52 3.46
CA LEU A 29 -0.53 -25.56 2.40
C LEU A 29 0.88 -25.82 1.83
N ARG A 30 1.60 -24.75 1.46
CA ARG A 30 2.95 -24.88 0.88
C ARG A 30 3.99 -25.37 1.89
N LEU A 31 3.91 -24.92 3.13
CA LEU A 31 4.82 -25.39 4.20
C LEU A 31 4.65 -26.88 4.46
N PHE A 32 3.41 -27.39 4.53
CA PHE A 32 3.15 -28.80 4.67
C PHE A 32 3.59 -29.60 3.43
N ALA A 33 3.45 -29.06 2.22
CA ALA A 33 3.95 -29.67 1.01
C ALA A 33 5.49 -29.79 1.01
N VAL A 34 6.21 -28.76 1.48
CA VAL A 34 7.66 -28.83 1.70
C VAL A 34 8.02 -29.90 2.72
N ALA A 35 7.33 -29.93 3.87
CA ALA A 35 7.57 -30.92 4.91
C ALA A 35 7.33 -32.36 4.39
N ALA A 36 6.26 -32.57 3.63
CA ALA A 36 5.96 -33.85 3.00
C ALA A 36 7.05 -34.26 1.98
N SER A 37 7.52 -33.31 1.17
CA SER A 37 8.62 -33.56 0.22
C SER A 37 9.90 -33.98 0.95
N VAL A 38 10.28 -33.27 2.01
CA VAL A 38 11.46 -33.64 2.82
C VAL A 38 11.29 -35.02 3.47
N MET A 39 10.08 -35.32 3.97
CA MET A 39 9.77 -36.61 4.60
C MET A 39 9.83 -37.77 3.60
N SER A 40 9.56 -37.55 2.32
CA SER A 40 9.60 -38.60 1.30
C SER A 40 11.03 -38.92 0.80
N ILE A 41 12.02 -38.05 1.02
CA ILE A 41 13.40 -38.25 0.56
C ILE A 41 14.01 -39.55 1.11
N PRO A 42 13.94 -39.88 2.40
CA PRO A 42 14.50 -41.14 2.92
C PRO A 42 13.89 -42.36 2.27
N TYR A 43 12.60 -42.35 1.98
CA TYR A 43 11.94 -43.44 1.25
C TYR A 43 12.61 -43.73 -0.11
N PHE A 44 12.89 -42.68 -0.92
CA PHE A 44 13.50 -42.84 -2.24
C PHE A 44 14.97 -43.28 -2.18
N LEU A 45 15.69 -42.86 -1.12
CA LEU A 45 17.10 -43.22 -0.92
C LEU A 45 17.31 -44.62 -0.36
N LEU A 46 16.40 -45.09 0.52
CA LEU A 46 16.54 -46.40 1.23
C LEU A 46 15.98 -47.58 0.45
N GLN A 47 15.46 -47.35 -0.74
CA GLN A 47 15.05 -48.47 -1.63
C GLN A 47 16.25 -49.27 -2.10
N PRO A 48 16.10 -50.58 -2.40
CA PRO A 48 17.17 -51.43 -2.90
C PRO A 48 17.85 -50.89 -4.17
N THR A 49 17.07 -50.17 -4.98
CA THR A 49 17.57 -49.35 -6.10
C THR A 49 17.07 -47.91 -5.88
N THR A 50 18.01 -46.98 -5.69
CA THR A 50 17.67 -45.57 -5.46
C THR A 50 16.81 -45.01 -6.60
N LEU A 51 15.67 -44.41 -6.23
CA LEU A 51 14.69 -43.87 -7.18
C LEU A 51 15.07 -42.44 -7.57
N TRP A 52 16.06 -42.25 -8.42
CA TRP A 52 16.61 -40.93 -8.80
C TRP A 52 15.60 -40.01 -9.44
N ALA A 53 14.72 -40.52 -10.32
CA ALA A 53 13.76 -39.68 -11.00
C ALA A 53 12.70 -39.09 -10.04
N PRO A 54 12.02 -39.87 -9.18
CA PRO A 54 11.14 -39.29 -8.13
C PRO A 54 11.86 -38.36 -7.18
N LEU A 55 13.09 -38.69 -6.76
CA LEU A 55 13.90 -37.85 -5.89
C LEU A 55 14.17 -36.48 -6.52
N GLY A 56 14.58 -36.45 -7.78
CA GLY A 56 14.84 -35.21 -8.52
C GLY A 56 13.60 -34.31 -8.59
N TRP A 57 12.44 -34.86 -8.95
CA TRP A 57 11.18 -34.11 -8.97
C TRP A 57 10.76 -33.62 -7.58
N THR A 58 10.97 -34.41 -6.55
CA THR A 58 10.66 -34.02 -5.16
C THR A 58 11.46 -32.81 -4.75
N VAL A 59 12.76 -32.76 -5.09
CA VAL A 59 13.62 -31.61 -4.81
C VAL A 59 13.14 -30.35 -5.56
N VAL A 60 12.78 -30.51 -6.84
CA VAL A 60 12.24 -29.40 -7.65
C VAL A 60 10.94 -28.85 -7.03
N PHE A 61 10.00 -29.73 -6.70
CA PHE A 61 8.73 -29.31 -6.09
C PHE A 61 8.92 -28.67 -4.70
N ALA A 62 9.80 -29.22 -3.87
CA ALA A 62 10.14 -28.64 -2.58
C ALA A 62 10.75 -27.23 -2.76
N GLY A 63 11.67 -27.07 -3.71
CA GLY A 63 12.28 -25.76 -4.03
C GLY A 63 11.25 -24.72 -4.48
N ILE A 64 10.35 -25.08 -5.40
CA ILE A 64 9.28 -24.19 -5.86
C ILE A 64 8.37 -23.78 -4.68
N ASN A 65 7.92 -24.74 -3.87
CA ASN A 65 7.05 -24.46 -2.73
C ASN A 65 7.76 -23.60 -1.68
N LEU A 66 9.04 -23.84 -1.41
CA LEU A 66 9.83 -23.04 -0.48
C LEU A 66 9.99 -21.59 -0.97
N LEU A 67 10.33 -21.39 -2.24
CA LEU A 67 10.45 -20.06 -2.84
C LEU A 67 9.14 -19.29 -2.78
N GLN A 68 8.03 -19.95 -3.08
CA GLN A 68 6.71 -19.32 -3.01
C GLN A 68 6.25 -19.04 -1.57
N SER A 69 6.60 -19.92 -0.61
CA SER A 69 6.37 -19.68 0.83
C SER A 69 7.14 -18.46 1.31
N TRP A 70 8.41 -18.33 0.89
CA TRP A 70 9.24 -17.17 1.20
C TRP A 70 8.63 -15.87 0.68
N ARG A 71 8.17 -15.84 -0.58
CA ARG A 71 7.49 -14.67 -1.16
C ARG A 71 6.23 -14.30 -0.37
N LEU A 72 5.36 -15.27 -0.08
CA LEU A 72 4.15 -15.05 0.72
C LEU A 72 4.47 -14.55 2.12
N PHE A 73 5.50 -15.08 2.76
CA PHE A 73 5.95 -14.64 4.08
C PHE A 73 6.44 -13.18 4.05
N MET A 74 7.25 -12.83 3.06
CA MET A 74 7.72 -11.44 2.87
C MET A 74 6.56 -10.48 2.58
N GLU A 75 5.53 -10.92 1.85
CA GLU A 75 4.33 -10.12 1.61
C GLU A 75 3.47 -9.91 2.87
N ARG A 76 3.47 -10.87 3.79
CA ARG A 76 2.71 -10.79 5.05
C ARG A 76 3.41 -10.02 6.16
N GLN A 77 4.67 -9.63 5.99
CA GLN A 77 5.38 -8.84 6.99
C GLN A 77 4.63 -7.53 7.27
N PRO A 78 4.30 -7.23 8.52
CA PRO A 78 3.64 -5.98 8.87
C PRO A 78 4.58 -4.81 8.54
N VAL A 79 4.14 -3.96 7.64
CA VAL A 79 4.83 -2.72 7.35
C VAL A 79 4.48 -1.73 8.46
N LYS A 80 5.48 -1.24 9.19
CA LYS A 80 5.31 -0.19 10.19
C LYS A 80 5.38 1.16 9.49
N LEU A 81 4.34 1.95 9.64
CA LEU A 81 4.33 3.35 9.23
C LEU A 81 4.94 4.21 10.35
N THR A 82 5.62 5.27 9.99
CA THR A 82 5.99 6.33 10.92
C THR A 82 4.73 7.10 11.38
N ALA A 83 4.87 7.96 12.38
CA ALA A 83 3.73 8.75 12.89
C ALA A 83 3.14 9.65 11.79
N GLU A 84 3.99 10.30 10.98
CA GLU A 84 3.55 11.16 9.88
C GLU A 84 2.86 10.36 8.76
N GLU A 85 3.41 9.19 8.40
CA GLU A 85 2.82 8.31 7.39
C GLU A 85 1.47 7.73 7.83
N GLU A 86 1.34 7.38 9.11
CA GLU A 86 0.08 6.92 9.69
C GLU A 86 -0.96 8.06 9.71
N GLU A 87 -0.53 9.30 9.94
CA GLU A 87 -1.41 10.47 9.86
C GLU A 87 -1.93 10.67 8.43
N VAL A 88 -1.07 10.57 7.40
CA VAL A 88 -1.52 10.60 6.00
C VAL A 88 -2.50 9.45 5.71
N ARG A 89 -2.21 8.24 6.21
CA ARG A 89 -3.11 7.10 6.07
C ARG A 89 -4.48 7.40 6.69
N ARG A 90 -4.51 7.93 7.89
CA ARG A 90 -5.73 8.26 8.62
C ARG A 90 -6.56 9.33 7.92
N LEU A 91 -5.91 10.37 7.40
CA LEU A 91 -6.57 11.51 6.77
C LEU A 91 -7.08 11.18 5.37
N LEU A 92 -6.25 10.55 4.53
CA LEU A 92 -6.53 10.39 3.09
C LEU A 92 -6.79 8.93 2.68
N PHE A 93 -6.06 7.96 3.25
CA PHE A 93 -5.99 6.58 2.78
C PHE A 93 -6.39 5.55 3.84
N LYS A 94 -7.37 5.85 4.69
CA LYS A 94 -7.78 4.99 5.83
C LYS A 94 -8.15 3.55 5.43
N ASP A 95 -8.67 3.36 4.21
CA ASP A 95 -9.13 2.08 3.68
C ASP A 95 -8.00 1.30 2.97
N LEU A 96 -6.81 1.89 2.81
CA LEU A 96 -5.69 1.24 2.15
C LEU A 96 -4.79 0.49 3.13
N PRO A 97 -4.24 -0.66 2.73
CA PRO A 97 -3.24 -1.35 3.51
C PRO A 97 -1.94 -0.53 3.60
N PRO A 98 -1.17 -0.62 4.72
CA PRO A 98 0.04 0.17 4.96
C PRO A 98 1.04 0.16 3.79
N ARG A 99 1.25 -0.97 3.13
CA ARG A 99 2.12 -1.07 1.94
C ARG A 99 1.70 -0.16 0.79
N LYS A 100 0.41 -0.10 0.51
CA LYS A 100 -0.14 0.78 -0.55
C LYS A 100 0.06 2.26 -0.18
N VAL A 101 -0.09 2.58 1.09
CA VAL A 101 0.17 3.94 1.60
C VAL A 101 1.64 4.30 1.38
N LEU A 102 2.60 3.46 1.77
CA LEU A 102 4.02 3.73 1.52
C LEU A 102 4.34 3.90 0.03
N GLN A 103 3.71 3.12 -0.84
CA GLN A 103 3.91 3.25 -2.28
C GLN A 103 3.47 4.62 -2.82
N VAL A 104 2.31 5.14 -2.40
CA VAL A 104 1.86 6.46 -2.82
C VAL A 104 2.67 7.58 -2.16
N LEU A 105 3.15 7.38 -0.93
CA LEU A 105 4.03 8.33 -0.26
C LEU A 105 5.41 8.41 -0.93
N SER A 106 5.94 7.29 -1.41
CA SER A 106 7.27 7.23 -2.04
C SER A 106 7.39 8.02 -3.35
N ILE A 107 6.27 8.33 -4.01
CA ILE A 107 6.24 9.17 -5.22
C ILE A 107 6.01 10.66 -4.90
N GLY A 108 5.85 11.01 -3.64
CA GLY A 108 5.70 12.38 -3.16
C GLY A 108 6.90 12.85 -2.37
N SER A 109 6.78 14.03 -1.78
CA SER A 109 7.80 14.63 -0.94
C SER A 109 7.18 15.27 0.29
N TRP A 110 7.87 15.13 1.43
CA TRP A 110 7.55 15.86 2.64
C TRP A 110 8.01 17.31 2.49
N VAL A 111 7.11 18.25 2.74
CA VAL A 111 7.40 19.68 2.67
C VAL A 111 6.99 20.37 3.97
N THR A 112 7.77 21.38 4.32
CA THR A 112 7.43 22.35 5.35
C THR A 112 7.39 23.70 4.67
N ALA A 113 6.33 24.47 4.91
CA ALA A 113 6.19 25.82 4.37
C ALA A 113 5.99 26.80 5.51
N GLU A 114 6.75 27.90 5.46
CA GLU A 114 6.75 28.92 6.49
C GLU A 114 5.64 29.96 6.25
N ARG A 115 5.31 30.72 7.31
CA ARG A 115 4.31 31.77 7.24
C ARG A 115 4.63 32.78 6.13
N GLY A 116 3.65 33.08 5.28
CA GLY A 116 3.78 33.98 4.14
C GLY A 116 4.21 33.30 2.83
N GLU A 117 4.63 32.02 2.88
CA GLU A 117 4.92 31.29 1.66
C GLU A 117 3.65 31.02 0.84
N ARG A 118 3.78 31.09 -0.50
CA ARG A 118 2.68 30.84 -1.41
C ARG A 118 2.70 29.40 -1.89
N MET A 119 1.65 28.65 -1.57
CA MET A 119 1.45 27.28 -2.05
C MET A 119 0.75 27.25 -3.43
N ILE A 120 -0.12 28.24 -3.71
CA ILE A 120 -0.75 28.45 -5.01
C ILE A 120 -0.63 29.93 -5.35
N LYS A 121 -0.26 30.22 -6.61
CA LYS A 121 -0.22 31.57 -7.17
C LYS A 121 -1.39 31.75 -8.14
N SER A 122 -2.14 32.83 -7.99
CA SER A 122 -3.21 33.21 -8.94
C SER A 122 -2.66 33.35 -10.35
N GLY A 123 -3.43 32.95 -11.35
CA GLY A 123 -3.06 32.94 -12.77
C GLY A 123 -2.14 31.79 -13.21
N THR A 124 -1.78 30.86 -12.33
CA THR A 124 -0.96 29.70 -12.67
C THR A 124 -1.75 28.40 -12.57
N VAL A 125 -1.37 27.40 -13.38
CA VAL A 125 -1.87 26.02 -13.22
C VAL A 125 -0.96 25.34 -12.17
N PRO A 126 -1.50 24.86 -11.04
CA PRO A 126 -0.70 24.17 -10.04
C PRO A 126 -0.08 22.89 -10.62
N ASP A 127 1.20 22.69 -10.39
CA ASP A 127 1.94 21.51 -10.80
C ASP A 127 1.94 20.38 -9.75
N ALA A 128 1.41 20.67 -8.56
CA ALA A 128 1.40 19.74 -7.44
C ALA A 128 0.14 19.88 -6.59
N VAL A 129 -0.21 18.77 -5.90
CA VAL A 129 -1.21 18.73 -4.85
C VAL A 129 -0.52 18.47 -3.51
N ALA A 130 -0.99 19.10 -2.44
CA ALA A 130 -0.43 18.92 -1.11
C ALA A 130 -1.52 18.62 -0.08
N LEU A 131 -1.35 17.54 0.69
CA LEU A 131 -2.17 17.22 1.86
C LEU A 131 -1.58 17.93 3.09
N ILE A 132 -2.33 18.81 3.71
CA ILE A 132 -1.93 19.46 4.94
C ILE A 132 -2.05 18.47 6.11
N LEU A 133 -0.97 18.28 6.87
CA LEU A 133 -0.97 17.50 8.11
C LEU A 133 -1.13 18.42 9.33
N SER A 134 -0.49 19.59 9.29
CA SER A 134 -0.61 20.60 10.34
C SER A 134 -0.42 21.99 9.75
N GLY A 135 -0.85 23.02 10.49
CA GLY A 135 -0.80 24.40 10.07
C GLY A 135 -2.08 24.86 9.36
N LYS A 136 -2.03 26.06 8.80
CA LYS A 136 -3.15 26.71 8.13
C LYS A 136 -2.71 27.43 6.86
N VAL A 137 -3.54 27.33 5.83
CA VAL A 137 -3.36 28.02 4.54
C VAL A 137 -4.56 28.90 4.29
N ARG A 138 -4.35 30.19 4.16
CA ARG A 138 -5.39 31.15 3.78
C ARG A 138 -5.54 31.19 2.28
N VAL A 139 -6.78 31.11 1.81
CA VAL A 139 -7.14 31.20 0.41
C VAL A 139 -7.79 32.54 0.15
N THR A 140 -7.26 33.29 -0.80
CA THR A 140 -7.77 34.63 -1.19
C THR A 140 -8.11 34.65 -2.67
N ARG A 141 -9.13 35.43 -3.03
CA ARG A 141 -9.52 35.79 -4.40
C ARG A 141 -9.70 37.28 -4.46
N ASP A 142 -9.03 37.96 -5.38
CA ASP A 142 -9.09 39.44 -5.52
C ASP A 142 -8.91 40.15 -4.16
N GLU A 143 -7.87 39.73 -3.40
CA GLU A 143 -7.53 40.22 -2.06
C GLU A 143 -8.56 39.89 -0.94
N HIS A 144 -9.70 39.28 -1.25
CA HIS A 144 -10.69 38.86 -0.27
C HIS A 144 -10.44 37.43 0.20
N VAL A 145 -10.51 37.21 1.50
CA VAL A 145 -10.39 35.87 2.10
C VAL A 145 -11.64 35.06 1.73
N VAL A 146 -11.46 33.98 0.98
CA VAL A 146 -12.53 33.07 0.59
C VAL A 146 -12.55 31.77 1.43
N GLY A 147 -11.51 31.55 2.22
CA GLY A 147 -11.48 30.43 3.16
C GLY A 147 -10.10 30.20 3.79
N VAL A 148 -10.07 29.29 4.76
CA VAL A 148 -8.85 28.82 5.41
C VAL A 148 -8.85 27.30 5.33
N MET A 149 -7.73 26.73 4.89
CA MET A 149 -7.53 25.29 4.79
C MET A 149 -6.64 24.82 5.93
N GLY A 150 -6.96 23.65 6.49
CA GLY A 150 -6.22 23.06 7.61
C GLY A 150 -5.92 21.57 7.40
N ALA A 151 -5.56 20.90 8.48
CA ALA A 151 -5.20 19.48 8.45
C ALA A 151 -6.29 18.60 7.80
N GLY A 152 -5.87 17.68 6.96
CA GLY A 152 -6.73 16.77 6.20
C GLY A 152 -7.23 17.33 4.87
N GLN A 153 -7.01 18.59 4.55
CA GLN A 153 -7.44 19.19 3.29
C GLN A 153 -6.33 19.16 2.23
N LEU A 154 -6.74 19.03 0.97
CA LEU A 154 -5.85 18.97 -0.19
C LEU A 154 -5.80 20.33 -0.89
N VAL A 155 -4.63 20.98 -0.82
CA VAL A 155 -4.35 22.23 -1.53
C VAL A 155 -4.08 21.92 -3.01
N GLY A 156 -4.76 22.62 -3.91
CA GLY A 156 -4.59 22.46 -5.36
C GLY A 156 -5.47 21.38 -6.01
N SER A 157 -6.18 20.56 -5.26
CA SER A 157 -6.94 19.43 -5.79
C SER A 157 -8.05 19.81 -6.78
N ALA A 158 -8.81 20.86 -6.51
CA ALA A 158 -9.89 21.33 -7.39
C ALA A 158 -9.37 21.85 -8.73
N LEU A 159 -8.22 22.52 -8.71
CA LEU A 159 -7.58 23.10 -9.89
C LEU A 159 -6.99 22.03 -10.81
N ILE A 160 -6.44 20.96 -10.22
CA ILE A 160 -5.91 19.82 -10.97
C ILE A 160 -7.03 19.06 -11.68
N LEU A 161 -8.16 18.84 -11.01
CA LEU A 161 -9.31 18.14 -11.59
C LEU A 161 -9.93 18.93 -12.76
N SER A 162 -9.85 20.27 -12.72
CA SER A 162 -10.42 21.13 -13.76
C SER A 162 -9.44 21.47 -14.89
N GLY A 163 -8.12 21.34 -14.67
CA GLY A 163 -7.08 21.77 -15.60
C GLY A 163 -7.06 23.28 -15.85
N VAL A 164 -7.73 24.07 -15.00
CA VAL A 164 -7.91 25.52 -15.14
C VAL A 164 -6.85 26.25 -14.32
N GLN A 165 -6.48 27.44 -14.75
CA GLN A 165 -5.63 28.33 -13.98
C GLN A 165 -6.29 28.72 -12.65
N ALA A 166 -5.49 28.84 -11.61
CA ALA A 166 -5.96 29.26 -10.29
C ALA A 166 -6.50 30.71 -10.36
N ASP A 167 -7.72 30.88 -9.98
CA ASP A 167 -8.33 32.21 -9.72
C ASP A 167 -8.18 32.63 -8.25
N VAL A 168 -7.46 31.83 -7.47
CA VAL A 168 -7.18 32.04 -6.05
C VAL A 168 -5.69 31.99 -5.77
N GLU A 169 -5.30 32.66 -4.70
CA GLU A 169 -3.98 32.55 -4.10
C GLU A 169 -4.09 31.78 -2.77
N ALA A 170 -3.16 30.87 -2.52
CA ALA A 170 -3.09 30.12 -1.26
C ALA A 170 -1.77 30.45 -0.55
N VAL A 171 -1.86 31.11 0.60
CA VAL A 171 -0.73 31.59 1.39
C VAL A 171 -0.73 30.95 2.78
N VAL A 172 0.43 30.52 3.23
CA VAL A 172 0.60 29.93 4.56
C VAL A 172 0.34 30.96 5.64
N GLU A 173 -0.62 30.70 6.51
CA GLU A 173 -0.97 31.55 7.65
C GLU A 173 -0.27 31.08 8.93
N ASP A 174 -0.27 29.79 9.20
CA ASP A 174 0.50 29.13 10.25
C ASP A 174 1.42 28.10 9.60
N PRO A 175 2.66 27.90 10.10
CA PRO A 175 3.62 26.96 9.49
C PRO A 175 2.99 25.61 9.18
N VAL A 176 3.14 25.18 7.93
CA VAL A 176 2.49 23.99 7.37
C VAL A 176 3.49 22.83 7.26
N ARG A 177 3.10 21.67 7.75
CA ARG A 177 3.69 20.38 7.38
C ARG A 177 2.75 19.67 6.42
N ALA A 178 3.24 19.27 5.25
CA ALA A 178 2.41 18.68 4.22
C ALA A 178 3.13 17.55 3.47
N MET A 179 2.33 16.67 2.87
CA MET A 179 2.78 15.70 1.87
C MET A 179 2.38 16.19 0.49
N ARG A 180 3.38 16.43 -0.38
CA ARG A 180 3.21 17.01 -1.71
C ARG A 180 3.47 15.97 -2.79
N TRP A 181 2.60 15.91 -3.80
CA TRP A 181 2.76 15.09 -4.99
C TRP A 181 2.73 15.96 -6.24
N GLN A 182 3.65 15.71 -7.17
CA GLN A 182 3.61 16.28 -8.50
C GLN A 182 2.44 15.68 -9.29
N VAL A 183 1.65 16.50 -9.96
CA VAL A 183 0.41 16.11 -10.65
C VAL A 183 0.66 14.98 -11.63
N GLY A 184 1.58 15.16 -12.59
CA GLY A 184 1.81 14.16 -13.63
C GLY A 184 2.36 12.82 -13.10
N THR A 185 3.10 12.82 -11.97
CA THR A 185 3.56 11.58 -11.32
C THR A 185 2.41 10.90 -10.59
N LEU A 186 1.60 11.67 -9.89
CA LEU A 186 0.44 11.18 -9.16
C LEU A 186 -0.60 10.58 -10.12
N GLU A 187 -0.92 11.25 -11.21
CA GLU A 187 -1.87 10.75 -12.22
C GLU A 187 -1.45 9.40 -12.79
N LYS A 188 -0.21 9.27 -13.26
CA LYS A 188 0.33 7.99 -13.76
C LYS A 188 0.25 6.89 -12.71
N TYR A 189 0.54 7.22 -11.45
CA TYR A 189 0.44 6.26 -10.36
C TYR A 189 -1.02 5.84 -10.12
N LEU A 190 -1.96 6.79 -10.11
CA LEU A 190 -3.38 6.53 -9.89
C LEU A 190 -4.00 5.73 -11.04
N GLU A 191 -3.56 5.92 -12.28
CA GLU A 191 -3.98 5.10 -13.43
C GLU A 191 -3.59 3.63 -13.25
N ALA A 192 -2.37 3.38 -12.75
CA ALA A 192 -1.86 2.04 -12.48
C ALA A 192 -2.42 1.41 -11.17
N ASN A 193 -3.03 2.21 -10.29
CA ASN A 193 -3.47 1.78 -8.96
C ASN A 193 -4.93 2.20 -8.67
N PRO A 194 -5.93 1.47 -9.19
CA PRO A 194 -7.36 1.82 -9.06
C PRO A 194 -7.85 1.97 -7.62
N ASP A 195 -7.33 1.17 -6.70
CA ASP A 195 -7.70 1.23 -5.27
C ASP A 195 -7.30 2.57 -4.64
N THR A 196 -6.09 3.05 -4.95
CA THR A 196 -5.56 4.35 -4.46
C THR A 196 -6.34 5.50 -5.09
N ARG A 197 -6.66 5.39 -6.39
CA ARG A 197 -7.49 6.36 -7.11
C ARG A 197 -8.86 6.49 -6.45
N ALA A 198 -9.53 5.37 -6.18
CA ALA A 198 -10.84 5.35 -5.52
C ALA A 198 -10.79 5.95 -4.10
N ALA A 199 -9.72 5.69 -3.34
CA ALA A 199 -9.54 6.29 -2.01
C ALA A 199 -9.40 7.82 -2.08
N MET A 200 -8.60 8.33 -3.00
CA MET A 200 -8.41 9.76 -3.22
C MET A 200 -9.69 10.44 -3.70
N GLN A 201 -10.41 9.84 -4.64
CA GLN A 201 -11.70 10.36 -5.13
C GLN A 201 -12.76 10.43 -4.02
N ARG A 202 -12.84 9.41 -3.15
CA ARG A 202 -13.75 9.43 -2.00
C ARG A 202 -13.42 10.56 -1.02
N HIS A 203 -12.14 10.84 -0.80
CA HIS A 203 -11.73 11.95 0.06
C HIS A 203 -12.11 13.30 -0.55
N LEU A 204 -11.81 13.51 -1.84
CA LEU A 204 -12.19 14.73 -2.56
C LEU A 204 -13.70 14.97 -2.56
N ALA A 205 -14.50 13.92 -2.76
CA ALA A 205 -15.96 14.03 -2.72
C ALA A 205 -16.45 14.48 -1.33
N ARG A 206 -15.85 13.96 -0.25
CA ARG A 206 -16.21 14.38 1.12
C ARG A 206 -15.79 15.84 1.40
N ASP A 207 -14.57 16.23 0.98
CA ASP A 207 -14.08 17.61 1.17
C ASP A 207 -14.96 18.63 0.44
N LEU A 208 -15.40 18.30 -0.78
CA LEU A 208 -16.34 19.12 -1.54
C LEU A 208 -17.73 19.19 -0.88
N ALA A 209 -18.27 18.05 -0.41
CA ALA A 209 -19.55 18.01 0.26
C ALA A 209 -19.54 18.88 1.53
N ALA A 210 -18.49 18.79 2.36
CA ALA A 210 -18.35 19.60 3.56
C ALA A 210 -18.27 21.11 3.27
N LYS A 211 -17.62 21.49 2.16
CA LYS A 211 -17.55 22.91 1.73
C LYS A 211 -18.93 23.43 1.27
N VAL A 212 -19.70 22.62 0.56
CA VAL A 212 -21.07 22.98 0.09
C VAL A 212 -22.01 23.15 1.29
N GLU A 213 -21.95 22.24 2.27
CA GLU A 213 -22.78 22.37 3.50
C GLU A 213 -22.48 23.64 4.27
N HIS A 214 -21.20 24.02 4.37
CA HIS A 214 -20.79 25.25 5.07
C HIS A 214 -21.28 26.51 4.36
N LEU A 215 -21.24 26.53 3.02
CA LEU A 215 -21.77 27.63 2.22
C LEU A 215 -23.30 27.74 2.23
N ALA A 216 -24.00 26.64 2.52
CA ALA A 216 -25.47 26.61 2.59
C ALA A 216 -26.02 27.01 3.99
N SER A 217 -25.14 27.09 5.00
CA SER A 217 -25.49 27.42 6.40
C SER A 217 -25.20 28.87 6.80
N ASP A 218 -24.49 29.61 5.94
CA ASP A 218 -24.27 31.07 6.04
C ASP A 218 -25.26 31.85 5.16
#